data_94772370d021e4bdb2c59b3ef165f5ea
#
_entry.id   94772370d021e4bdb2c59b3ef165f5ea
#
_cell.length_a   1.000
_cell.length_b   1.000
_cell.length_c   1.000
_cell.angle_alpha   90.00
_cell.angle_beta   90.00
_cell.angle_gamma   90.00
#
_symmetry.space_group_name_H-M   'P 1'
#
loop_
_entity.id
_entity.type
_entity.pdbx_description
1 polymer ?
#
loop_
_entity_poly.entity_id
_entity_poly.type
_entity_poly.pdbx_seq_one_letter_code
_entity_poly.pdbx_strand_id
1 'polypeptide(L)'
;MRLKFVCCLLFVVSGFLFSQNRSETREEKLEQLTKRTDIKVTEVEKDILRLEYPSGKVLYKNIGDYVPINERNITYSPTFDSTIIDLTTIDTSLYYHKYSFWQEVPISNLQFDYLRIDDVNNNGKPELYGARKYFSSSDLPEPVTVYELNNSEIFYEIFQYDTVVHIQNIYDVNRDGKEEVHFTPSILTPNEQRFYSKPTDTTLATNLDFVFNPDLPYQLDDPTLGNFDGDQQTDLVFDKASNVYIFEYNHIINNFDSVYHFQVPDPIDLGIGGYSVGDFDLDGKTDIVFSTVRGKVFVIENEGNNQYNDVWQGSVESNNAYVHTWTNDIDRNGKPEFWVLADAYYNGIGTTRITIFETNGDNSYQAVGRIDLVGIMSFYAGNMQAIDIDNDGTEEIAVCIDDNFIILEFNGRENHHTYEVYYIKKNELNTEEEYQVYMGAIMYNLQSTSKYAILISMYHTKEVQPNLFNTRYVTKIYKPDSTTSINGDEIKPIRLKILQNYPNPFNPSTTVKFELNQMSIVSIKVFNILGKEVTTLLNKELSPGIYTINWEAKDSNGQLLPSGVYLIKLSANNETGNYTRTIKSLLLK
;
A
#
# COMPACT_ATOMS: atom_id res chain seq x y z
N MET A 1 10.88 -4.96 23.76
CA MET A 1 9.61 -5.01 24.54
C MET A 1 8.54 -4.55 23.57
N ARG A 2 7.78 -5.49 22.98
CA ARG A 2 6.68 -5.13 22.09
C ARG A 2 5.79 -4.15 22.84
N LEU A 3 5.57 -2.96 22.32
CA LEU A 3 4.47 -2.11 22.78
C LEU A 3 3.17 -2.82 22.38
N LYS A 4 2.78 -3.77 23.22
CA LYS A 4 1.43 -4.33 23.16
C LYS A 4 0.51 -3.25 23.71
N PHE A 5 -0.16 -2.50 22.86
CA PHE A 5 -1.48 -2.03 23.20
C PHE A 5 -2.39 -3.25 23.21
N VAL A 6 -2.39 -3.92 24.35
CA VAL A 6 -3.20 -5.09 24.59
C VAL A 6 -4.35 -4.67 25.49
N CYS A 7 -5.50 -4.38 24.91
CA CYS A 7 -6.74 -4.73 25.59
C CYS A 7 -7.02 -6.20 25.30
N CYS A 8 -6.55 -7.07 26.21
CA CYS A 8 -6.81 -8.51 26.13
C CYS A 8 -8.17 -8.85 26.65
N LEU A 9 -8.99 -9.48 25.82
CA LEU A 9 -9.99 -10.44 26.31
C LEU A 9 -9.88 -11.72 25.47
N LEU A 10 -9.57 -12.80 26.14
CA LEU A 10 -9.43 -14.15 25.60
C LEU A 10 -10.78 -14.86 25.59
N PHE A 11 -11.20 -15.40 24.45
CA PHE A 11 -12.31 -16.37 24.40
C PHE A 11 -12.06 -17.45 23.35
N VAL A 12 -12.54 -18.64 23.67
CA VAL A 12 -12.29 -19.90 22.97
C VAL A 12 -13.59 -20.60 22.60
N VAL A 13 -13.76 -21.21 21.40
CA VAL A 13 -14.33 -22.53 21.13
C VAL A 13 -15.27 -22.80 19.95
N SER A 14 -15.26 -23.91 19.43
CA SER A 14 -15.66 -24.83 18.39
C SER A 14 -17.15 -25.11 18.13
N GLY A 15 -17.41 -25.68 16.97
CA GLY A 15 -18.48 -26.67 16.75
C GLY A 15 -19.12 -26.64 15.37
N PHE A 16 -19.12 -27.75 14.75
CA PHE A 16 -19.62 -28.04 13.41
C PHE A 16 -21.13 -28.34 13.36
N LEU A 17 -21.74 -27.98 12.24
CA LEU A 17 -22.72 -28.68 11.41
C LEU A 17 -24.09 -28.02 11.21
N PHE A 18 -24.32 -27.78 9.94
CA PHE A 18 -25.53 -27.82 9.10
C PHE A 18 -26.91 -27.51 9.70
N SER A 19 -27.52 -26.44 9.25
CA SER A 19 -28.63 -26.36 8.29
C SER A 19 -29.35 -25.02 8.32
N GLN A 20 -29.80 -24.58 7.16
CA GLN A 20 -30.79 -23.53 6.90
C GLN A 20 -30.50 -22.11 7.42
N ASN A 21 -30.16 -21.22 6.55
CA ASN A 21 -30.39 -19.77 6.51
C ASN A 21 -30.68 -19.01 7.83
N ARG A 22 -30.04 -19.37 8.93
CA ARG A 22 -29.96 -18.56 10.13
C ARG A 22 -28.58 -17.92 10.15
N SER A 23 -28.51 -16.59 10.16
CA SER A 23 -27.24 -15.90 10.38
C SER A 23 -26.65 -16.35 11.71
N GLU A 24 -25.42 -16.84 11.71
CA GLU A 24 -24.71 -17.25 12.94
C GLU A 24 -24.59 -16.05 13.88
N THR A 25 -24.90 -16.28 15.15
CA THR A 25 -24.73 -15.25 16.18
C THR A 25 -23.26 -14.95 16.43
N ARG A 26 -22.96 -13.80 17.03
CA ARG A 26 -21.60 -13.41 17.46
C ARG A 26 -20.95 -14.52 18.31
N GLU A 27 -21.69 -15.05 19.26
CA GLU A 27 -21.25 -16.11 20.16
C GLU A 27 -20.93 -17.41 19.42
N GLU A 28 -21.72 -17.78 18.43
CA GLU A 28 -21.48 -18.97 17.59
C GLU A 28 -20.20 -18.78 16.72
N LYS A 29 -20.01 -17.59 16.10
CA LYS A 29 -18.81 -17.26 15.34
C LYS A 29 -17.55 -17.27 16.21
N LEU A 30 -17.65 -16.68 17.40
CA LEU A 30 -16.57 -16.67 18.37
C LEU A 30 -16.27 -18.09 18.85
N GLU A 31 -17.31 -18.86 19.17
CA GLU A 31 -17.22 -20.24 19.59
C GLU A 31 -16.55 -21.13 18.52
N GLN A 32 -16.77 -20.96 17.26
CA GLN A 32 -16.11 -21.72 16.17
C GLN A 32 -14.60 -21.43 16.06
N LEU A 33 -14.21 -20.17 16.15
CA LEU A 33 -12.81 -19.77 15.95
C LEU A 33 -11.91 -20.17 17.10
N THR A 34 -12.43 -20.17 18.29
CA THR A 34 -11.65 -20.46 19.47
C THR A 34 -11.59 -21.93 19.88
N LYS A 35 -12.31 -22.87 19.26
CA LYS A 35 -12.00 -24.32 19.32
C LYS A 35 -10.89 -24.74 18.37
N ARG A 36 -10.46 -23.87 17.48
CA ARG A 36 -9.33 -24.17 16.62
C ARG A 36 -8.03 -24.13 17.43
N THR A 37 -7.33 -25.27 17.46
CA THR A 37 -6.03 -25.41 18.16
C THR A 37 -4.87 -25.05 17.25
N ASP A 38 -5.13 -24.79 15.96
CA ASP A 38 -4.17 -24.47 14.93
C ASP A 38 -3.97 -22.95 14.73
N ILE A 39 -4.68 -22.12 15.49
CA ILE A 39 -4.55 -20.67 15.45
C ILE A 39 -4.62 -20.08 16.87
N LYS A 40 -3.95 -18.94 17.06
CA LYS A 40 -4.14 -18.13 18.25
C LYS A 40 -5.15 -17.03 17.94
N VAL A 41 -6.21 -16.95 18.74
CA VAL A 41 -7.29 -15.97 18.59
C VAL A 41 -7.20 -14.94 19.71
N THR A 42 -7.23 -13.66 19.37
CA THR A 42 -7.22 -12.54 20.33
C THR A 42 -8.24 -11.50 19.89
N GLU A 43 -9.18 -11.13 20.76
CA GLU A 43 -10.07 -9.99 20.49
C GLU A 43 -9.28 -8.70 20.75
N VAL A 44 -9.07 -7.90 19.71
CA VAL A 44 -8.25 -6.66 19.78
C VAL A 44 -9.13 -5.43 19.98
N GLU A 45 -10.36 -5.47 19.47
CA GLU A 45 -11.43 -4.51 19.70
C GLU A 45 -12.76 -5.25 19.83
N LYS A 46 -13.82 -4.58 20.25
CA LYS A 46 -15.13 -5.19 20.30
C LYS A 46 -15.50 -5.78 18.95
N ASP A 47 -15.71 -7.10 18.91
CA ASP A 47 -16.09 -7.88 17.74
C ASP A 47 -14.99 -8.06 16.67
N ILE A 48 -13.79 -7.54 16.90
CA ILE A 48 -12.64 -7.69 15.98
C ILE A 48 -11.63 -8.67 16.58
N LEU A 49 -11.44 -9.78 15.89
CA LEU A 49 -10.52 -10.85 16.29
C LEU A 49 -9.25 -10.79 15.44
N ARG A 50 -8.11 -10.84 16.11
CA ARG A 50 -6.81 -11.10 15.50
C ARG A 50 -6.52 -12.59 15.55
N LEU A 51 -6.33 -13.19 14.36
CA LEU A 51 -6.06 -14.62 14.17
C LEU A 51 -4.58 -14.78 13.80
N GLU A 52 -3.79 -15.43 14.65
CA GLU A 52 -2.38 -15.74 14.38
C GLU A 52 -2.24 -17.22 14.01
N TYR A 53 -1.66 -17.51 12.84
CA TYR A 53 -1.39 -18.86 12.35
C TYR A 53 0.05 -19.26 12.68
N PRO A 54 0.35 -20.58 12.83
CA PRO A 54 1.71 -21.06 13.08
C PRO A 54 2.72 -20.66 11.98
N SER A 55 2.25 -20.33 10.79
CA SER A 55 3.06 -19.82 9.68
C SER A 55 3.50 -18.37 9.85
N GLY A 56 3.14 -17.71 10.97
CA GLY A 56 3.34 -16.27 11.18
C GLY A 56 2.29 -15.37 10.49
N LYS A 57 1.38 -15.95 9.71
CA LYS A 57 0.29 -15.20 9.07
C LYS A 57 -0.66 -14.68 10.13
N VAL A 58 -1.02 -13.40 10.03
CA VAL A 58 -2.03 -12.73 10.86
C VAL A 58 -3.21 -12.34 9.98
N LEU A 59 -4.42 -12.57 10.48
CA LEU A 59 -5.66 -12.07 9.87
C LEU A 59 -6.51 -11.38 10.93
N TYR A 60 -7.22 -10.34 10.55
CA TYR A 60 -8.27 -9.72 11.36
C TYR A 60 -9.62 -10.18 10.87
N LYS A 61 -10.54 -10.49 11.79
CA LYS A 61 -11.90 -10.94 11.46
C LYS A 61 -12.92 -10.24 12.31
N ASN A 62 -13.88 -9.57 11.68
CA ASN A 62 -15.05 -9.04 12.34
C ASN A 62 -16.10 -10.14 12.51
N ILE A 63 -16.52 -10.38 13.75
CA ILE A 63 -17.55 -11.37 14.12
C ILE A 63 -18.87 -10.71 14.58
N GLY A 64 -18.86 -9.38 14.76
CA GLY A 64 -20.06 -8.61 15.06
C GLY A 64 -21.01 -8.57 13.87
N ASP A 65 -22.23 -8.14 14.16
CA ASP A 65 -23.11 -7.69 13.09
C ASP A 65 -22.54 -6.35 12.62
N TYR A 66 -21.92 -6.36 11.43
CA TYR A 66 -21.48 -5.13 10.80
C TYR A 66 -22.73 -4.28 10.55
N VAL A 67 -22.94 -3.31 11.41
CA VAL A 67 -23.92 -2.26 11.16
C VAL A 67 -23.23 -1.25 10.26
N PRO A 68 -23.60 -1.16 8.96
CA PRO A 68 -23.15 -0.05 8.14
C PRO A 68 -23.53 1.23 8.90
N ILE A 69 -22.62 2.19 8.98
CA ILE A 69 -22.97 3.49 9.53
C ILE A 69 -24.08 4.03 8.61
N ASN A 70 -25.30 4.12 9.12
CA ASN A 70 -26.52 4.40 8.36
C ASN A 70 -26.58 5.84 7.76
N GLU A 71 -25.48 6.56 7.78
CA GLU A 71 -25.36 7.96 7.32
C GLU A 71 -24.29 8.14 6.23
N ARG A 72 -23.94 7.09 5.49
CA ARG A 72 -22.89 7.19 4.46
C ARG A 72 -23.51 7.70 3.17
N ASN A 73 -23.16 8.93 2.78
CA ASN A 73 -23.48 9.50 1.48
C ASN A 73 -22.42 9.07 0.46
N ILE A 74 -22.65 7.93 -0.18
CA ILE A 74 -21.80 7.48 -1.28
C ILE A 74 -22.61 7.52 -2.55
N THR A 75 -22.18 8.33 -3.50
CA THR A 75 -22.70 8.31 -4.86
C THR A 75 -21.81 7.43 -5.71
N TYR A 76 -22.39 6.43 -6.35
CA TYR A 76 -21.66 5.52 -7.23
C TYR A 76 -21.91 5.89 -8.69
N SER A 77 -20.86 5.81 -9.51
CA SER A 77 -20.99 5.87 -10.96
C SER A 77 -21.83 4.69 -11.48
N PRO A 78 -22.60 4.87 -12.56
CA PRO A 78 -23.26 3.75 -13.24
C PRO A 78 -22.29 2.67 -13.75
N THR A 79 -21.03 3.02 -13.96
CA THR A 79 -19.95 2.13 -14.42
C THR A 79 -18.98 1.75 -13.29
N PHE A 80 -19.40 1.86 -12.03
CA PHE A 80 -18.59 1.52 -10.86
C PHE A 80 -18.05 0.09 -10.91
N ASP A 81 -16.73 -0.03 -10.84
CA ASP A 81 -16.03 -1.33 -10.86
C ASP A 81 -15.45 -1.71 -9.50
N SER A 82 -15.26 -3.00 -9.28
CA SER A 82 -14.60 -3.52 -8.08
C SER A 82 -13.53 -4.54 -8.45
N THR A 83 -12.29 -4.25 -8.04
CA THR A 83 -11.17 -5.18 -8.14
C THR A 83 -10.91 -5.82 -6.78
N ILE A 84 -10.82 -7.14 -6.72
CA ILE A 84 -10.53 -7.88 -5.49
C ILE A 84 -9.20 -8.60 -5.65
N ILE A 85 -8.25 -8.27 -4.79
CA ILE A 85 -6.92 -8.88 -4.73
C ILE A 85 -6.82 -9.63 -3.40
N ASP A 86 -7.00 -10.95 -3.43
CA ASP A 86 -6.93 -11.79 -2.24
C ASP A 86 -5.48 -12.15 -1.90
N LEU A 87 -4.86 -11.35 -1.03
CA LEU A 87 -3.50 -11.55 -0.55
C LEU A 87 -3.36 -12.76 0.39
N THR A 88 -4.47 -13.37 0.79
CA THR A 88 -4.44 -14.60 1.59
C THR A 88 -4.13 -15.83 0.74
N THR A 89 -4.43 -15.76 -0.57
CA THR A 89 -4.31 -16.87 -1.51
C THR A 89 -3.38 -16.58 -2.68
N ILE A 90 -3.02 -15.31 -2.92
CA ILE A 90 -2.16 -14.91 -4.04
C ILE A 90 -0.79 -15.58 -3.95
N ASP A 91 -0.33 -16.09 -5.07
CA ASP A 91 1.04 -16.60 -5.22
C ASP A 91 2.01 -15.46 -5.47
N THR A 92 2.60 -14.94 -4.40
CA THR A 92 3.53 -13.80 -4.49
C THR A 92 4.78 -14.09 -5.31
N SER A 93 5.11 -15.39 -5.52
CA SER A 93 6.27 -15.77 -6.34
C SER A 93 6.16 -15.33 -7.80
N LEU A 94 4.97 -14.99 -8.27
CA LEU A 94 4.71 -14.51 -9.63
C LEU A 94 5.11 -13.03 -9.82
N TYR A 95 5.27 -12.29 -8.76
CA TYR A 95 5.33 -10.82 -8.80
C TYR A 95 6.64 -10.22 -8.27
N TYR A 96 7.49 -10.98 -7.54
CA TYR A 96 8.67 -10.41 -6.87
C TYR A 96 9.92 -10.30 -7.76
N HIS A 97 9.91 -10.81 -8.98
CA HIS A 97 11.09 -10.85 -9.86
C HIS A 97 11.39 -9.54 -10.60
N LYS A 98 10.56 -8.51 -10.47
CA LYS A 98 10.76 -7.24 -11.16
C LYS A 98 11.80 -6.34 -10.48
N TYR A 99 12.07 -6.55 -9.20
CA TYR A 99 12.99 -5.78 -8.39
C TYR A 99 13.87 -6.69 -7.53
N SER A 100 15.15 -6.39 -7.45
CA SER A 100 16.10 -7.06 -6.57
C SER A 100 16.65 -6.12 -5.50
N PHE A 101 16.99 -6.71 -4.34
CA PHE A 101 17.65 -5.96 -3.27
C PHE A 101 18.99 -5.39 -3.77
N TRP A 102 19.18 -4.10 -3.57
CA TRP A 102 20.41 -3.42 -3.93
C TRP A 102 21.28 -3.10 -2.73
N GLN A 103 20.77 -2.30 -1.80
CA GLN A 103 21.49 -1.95 -0.58
C GLN A 103 20.55 -1.50 0.54
N GLU A 104 21.12 -1.36 1.73
CA GLU A 104 20.45 -0.85 2.92
C GLU A 104 21.15 0.41 3.40
N VAL A 105 20.38 1.45 3.77
CA VAL A 105 20.87 2.66 4.43
C VAL A 105 20.38 2.65 5.87
N PRO A 106 21.24 3.00 6.87
CA PRO A 106 20.90 2.90 8.29
C PRO A 106 20.09 4.12 8.79
N ILE A 107 19.10 4.55 8.00
CA ILE A 107 18.16 5.63 8.33
C ILE A 107 16.75 5.20 7.93
N SER A 108 15.76 5.76 8.61
CA SER A 108 14.34 5.67 8.30
C SER A 108 13.67 6.97 8.72
N ASN A 109 12.44 7.23 8.31
CA ASN A 109 11.68 8.32 8.90
C ASN A 109 10.89 7.81 10.12
N LEU A 110 10.34 8.72 10.92
CA LEU A 110 9.57 8.40 12.12
C LEU A 110 8.08 8.21 11.78
N GLN A 111 7.35 7.51 12.66
CA GLN A 111 5.89 7.48 12.69
C GLN A 111 5.18 7.01 11.41
N PHE A 112 5.54 5.80 10.91
CA PHE A 112 4.84 5.20 9.76
C PHE A 112 4.95 5.99 8.46
N ASP A 113 6.12 6.57 8.24
CA ASP A 113 6.43 7.41 7.10
C ASP A 113 7.71 6.90 6.38
N TYR A 114 8.00 7.45 5.22
CA TYR A 114 9.15 7.12 4.39
C TYR A 114 10.18 8.26 4.37
N LEU A 115 11.39 7.97 3.87
CA LEU A 115 12.44 8.97 3.70
C LEU A 115 11.96 10.13 2.80
N ARG A 116 12.49 11.34 3.04
CA ARG A 116 12.40 12.41 2.05
C ARG A 116 13.64 12.37 1.17
N ILE A 117 13.42 12.63 -0.12
CA ILE A 117 14.45 12.47 -1.16
C ILE A 117 14.37 13.65 -2.10
N ASP A 118 15.48 14.36 -2.28
CA ASP A 118 15.62 15.38 -3.30
C ASP A 118 17.10 15.68 -3.57
N ASP A 119 17.43 16.28 -4.74
CA ASP A 119 18.76 16.81 -5.06
C ASP A 119 18.89 18.24 -4.53
N VAL A 120 18.85 18.39 -3.20
CA VAL A 120 18.86 19.69 -2.51
C VAL A 120 20.11 20.50 -2.82
N ASN A 121 21.25 19.86 -3.04
CA ASN A 121 22.50 20.56 -3.32
C ASN A 121 22.76 20.75 -4.82
N ASN A 122 21.82 20.37 -5.69
CA ASN A 122 21.86 20.53 -7.15
C ASN A 122 23.12 19.93 -7.82
N ASN A 123 23.62 18.80 -7.29
CA ASN A 123 24.79 18.12 -7.86
C ASN A 123 24.44 16.99 -8.83
N GLY A 124 23.15 16.76 -9.07
CA GLY A 124 22.62 15.71 -9.92
C GLY A 124 22.47 14.36 -9.22
N LYS A 125 22.60 14.30 -7.90
CA LYS A 125 22.44 13.10 -7.08
C LYS A 125 21.52 13.41 -5.90
N PRO A 126 20.39 12.72 -5.80
CA PRO A 126 19.46 12.99 -4.72
C PRO A 126 20.02 12.58 -3.35
N GLU A 127 19.75 13.38 -2.36
CA GLU A 127 19.99 13.11 -0.97
C GLU A 127 18.82 12.34 -0.34
N LEU A 128 19.15 11.41 0.56
CA LEU A 128 18.20 10.69 1.41
C LEU A 128 18.25 11.27 2.81
N TYR A 129 17.13 11.77 3.30
CA TYR A 129 16.98 12.34 4.63
C TYR A 129 16.18 11.40 5.54
N GLY A 130 16.72 11.08 6.72
CA GLY A 130 16.02 10.25 7.72
C GLY A 130 16.79 10.15 9.03
N ALA A 131 16.15 9.62 10.07
CA ALA A 131 16.75 9.42 11.39
C ALA A 131 17.31 7.99 11.53
N ARG A 132 18.40 7.85 12.31
CA ARG A 132 19.03 6.54 12.58
C ARG A 132 18.31 5.72 13.64
N LYS A 133 17.65 6.35 14.58
CA LYS A 133 17.11 5.71 15.76
C LYS A 133 15.74 6.24 16.09
N TYR A 134 14.82 5.34 16.28
CA TYR A 134 13.49 5.68 16.76
C TYR A 134 13.48 5.81 18.29
N PHE A 135 12.53 6.58 18.79
CA PHE A 135 12.27 6.77 20.19
C PHE A 135 11.89 5.46 20.88
N SER A 136 12.78 4.94 21.72
CA SER A 136 12.39 4.03 22.79
C SER A 136 12.27 4.83 24.08
N SER A 137 11.45 4.38 25.02
CA SER A 137 11.22 5.09 26.30
C SER A 137 12.48 5.37 27.13
N SER A 138 13.64 4.89 26.70
CA SER A 138 14.93 5.02 27.37
C SER A 138 16.01 5.73 26.55
N ASP A 139 15.81 5.93 25.25
CA ASP A 139 16.83 6.48 24.36
C ASP A 139 16.30 7.75 23.66
N LEU A 140 17.10 8.80 23.64
CA LEU A 140 16.80 9.97 22.84
C LEU A 140 16.86 9.64 21.34
N PRO A 141 15.98 10.20 20.49
CA PRO A 141 16.08 10.04 19.05
C PRO A 141 17.43 10.59 18.55
N GLU A 142 18.03 9.91 17.59
CA GLU A 142 19.20 10.43 16.89
C GLU A 142 18.74 11.45 15.84
N PRO A 143 19.52 12.52 15.63
CA PRO A 143 19.17 13.54 14.65
C PRO A 143 19.09 13.01 13.22
N VAL A 144 18.35 13.74 12.38
CA VAL A 144 18.25 13.44 10.95
C VAL A 144 19.64 13.42 10.32
N THR A 145 19.92 12.37 9.58
CA THR A 145 21.18 12.16 8.87
C THR A 145 20.90 12.11 7.37
N VAL A 146 21.82 12.67 6.60
CA VAL A 146 21.71 12.79 5.15
C VAL A 146 22.71 11.86 4.48
N TYR A 147 22.21 11.05 3.54
CA TYR A 147 22.99 10.13 2.73
C TYR A 147 22.92 10.52 1.25
N GLU A 148 24.02 10.37 0.53
CA GLU A 148 24.11 10.60 -0.92
C GLU A 148 24.78 9.41 -1.60
N LEU A 149 24.46 9.16 -2.86
CA LEU A 149 25.06 8.10 -3.66
C LEU A 149 26.43 8.54 -4.22
N ASN A 150 27.50 7.80 -3.91
CA ASN A 150 28.82 8.07 -4.47
C ASN A 150 28.98 7.53 -5.91
N ASN A 151 30.11 7.83 -6.53
CA ASN A 151 30.42 7.37 -7.88
C ASN A 151 30.58 5.84 -8.04
N SER A 152 30.66 5.11 -6.91
CA SER A 152 30.67 3.64 -6.87
C SER A 152 29.30 3.05 -6.58
N GLU A 153 28.25 3.85 -6.68
CA GLU A 153 26.86 3.48 -6.40
C GLU A 153 26.63 2.96 -4.95
N ILE A 154 27.34 3.53 -3.98
CA ILE A 154 27.18 3.23 -2.57
C ILE A 154 26.71 4.49 -1.85
N PHE A 155 25.64 4.38 -1.06
CA PHE A 155 25.19 5.46 -0.19
C PHE A 155 26.15 5.66 0.97
N TYR A 156 26.54 6.91 1.20
CA TYR A 156 27.40 7.29 2.31
C TYR A 156 26.85 8.53 3.00
N GLU A 157 27.11 8.65 4.27
CA GLU A 157 26.73 9.80 5.08
C GLU A 157 27.50 11.05 4.63
N ILE A 158 26.79 12.13 4.37
CA ILE A 158 27.37 13.43 3.99
C ILE A 158 27.14 14.51 5.05
N PHE A 159 26.06 14.38 5.85
CA PHE A 159 25.74 15.38 6.87
C PHE A 159 24.83 14.78 7.97
N GLN A 160 24.89 15.36 9.18
CA GLN A 160 23.98 15.07 10.27
C GLN A 160 23.57 16.40 10.93
N TYR A 161 22.27 16.59 11.14
CA TYR A 161 21.74 17.73 11.87
C TYR A 161 21.89 17.52 13.37
N ASP A 162 22.07 18.61 14.13
CA ASP A 162 22.34 18.50 15.58
C ASP A 162 21.07 18.33 16.43
N THR A 163 19.93 18.85 16.00
CA THR A 163 18.77 19.07 16.88
C THR A 163 17.41 18.72 16.30
N VAL A 164 17.35 18.11 15.10
CA VAL A 164 16.09 17.77 14.43
C VAL A 164 16.01 16.25 14.23
N VAL A 165 14.84 15.69 14.50
CA VAL A 165 14.67 14.23 14.58
C VAL A 165 13.69 13.66 13.57
N HIS A 166 12.87 14.49 12.95
CA HIS A 166 11.89 14.08 11.94
C HIS A 166 11.87 15.10 10.80
N ILE A 167 12.01 14.59 9.59
CA ILE A 167 11.86 15.40 8.38
C ILE A 167 10.42 15.33 7.89
N GLN A 168 9.85 16.49 7.56
CA GLN A 168 8.48 16.62 7.06
C GLN A 168 8.45 16.80 5.55
N ASN A 169 9.11 17.86 5.05
CA ASN A 169 9.06 18.24 3.63
C ASN A 169 10.39 18.80 3.15
N ILE A 170 10.56 18.83 1.83
CA ILE A 170 11.57 19.59 1.10
C ILE A 170 10.80 20.44 0.09
N TYR A 171 10.87 21.78 0.19
CA TYR A 171 10.08 22.68 -0.63
C TYR A 171 10.67 24.10 -0.64
N ASP A 172 10.60 24.81 -1.76
CA ASP A 172 10.95 26.25 -1.85
C ASP A 172 9.83 27.09 -1.24
N VAL A 173 9.87 27.25 0.09
CA VAL A 173 8.80 27.89 0.88
C VAL A 173 8.75 29.39 0.64
N ASN A 174 9.93 30.02 0.54
CA ASN A 174 10.05 31.46 0.40
C ASN A 174 10.08 31.94 -1.06
N ARG A 175 10.00 31.02 -2.03
CA ARG A 175 10.00 31.30 -3.47
C ARG A 175 11.27 32.02 -3.96
N ASP A 176 12.42 31.76 -3.34
CA ASP A 176 13.71 32.32 -3.76
C ASP A 176 14.46 31.43 -4.78
N GLY A 177 13.87 30.30 -5.15
CA GLY A 177 14.43 29.31 -6.07
C GLY A 177 15.31 28.26 -5.40
N LYS A 178 15.30 28.19 -4.06
CA LYS A 178 16.05 27.21 -3.28
C LYS A 178 15.12 26.52 -2.29
N GLU A 179 15.18 25.21 -2.26
CA GLU A 179 14.36 24.43 -1.32
C GLU A 179 14.80 24.67 0.13
N GLU A 180 13.84 24.89 1.01
CA GLU A 180 13.98 24.71 2.45
C GLU A 180 13.69 23.26 2.80
N VAL A 181 14.40 22.78 3.85
CA VAL A 181 14.10 21.50 4.47
C VAL A 181 13.35 21.73 5.77
N HIS A 182 12.16 21.16 5.86
CA HIS A 182 11.24 21.30 6.96
C HIS A 182 11.36 20.13 7.95
N PHE A 183 11.59 20.45 9.22
CA PHE A 183 11.79 19.47 10.28
C PHE A 183 10.93 19.74 11.51
N THR A 184 10.61 18.64 12.21
CA THR A 184 10.17 18.68 13.61
C THR A 184 11.35 18.38 14.53
N PRO A 185 11.70 19.26 15.48
CA PRO A 185 12.91 19.09 16.31
C PRO A 185 12.77 17.99 17.35
N SER A 186 11.55 17.68 17.78
CA SER A 186 11.32 16.69 18.82
C SER A 186 9.86 16.25 18.84
N ILE A 187 9.63 14.98 19.08
CA ILE A 187 8.28 14.47 19.39
C ILE A 187 7.75 14.96 20.75
N LEU A 188 8.61 15.56 21.59
CA LEU A 188 8.24 16.15 22.88
C LEU A 188 7.85 17.62 22.77
N THR A 189 8.23 18.29 21.69
CA THR A 189 7.84 19.67 21.36
C THR A 189 7.24 19.71 19.94
N PRO A 190 6.13 19.04 19.74
CA PRO A 190 5.62 18.74 18.39
C PRO A 190 5.13 19.97 17.63
N ASN A 191 4.82 21.06 18.31
CA ASN A 191 4.30 22.28 17.66
C ASN A 191 5.39 23.12 17.02
N GLU A 192 6.67 22.90 17.35
CA GLU A 192 7.77 23.64 16.77
C GLU A 192 8.18 23.04 15.43
N GLN A 193 8.06 23.81 14.37
CA GLN A 193 8.45 23.46 13.02
C GLN A 193 9.65 24.28 12.61
N ARG A 194 10.71 23.67 12.14
CA ARG A 194 11.97 24.34 11.76
C ARG A 194 12.21 24.24 10.28
N PHE A 195 12.44 25.36 9.65
CA PHE A 195 12.79 25.47 8.24
C PHE A 195 14.26 25.85 8.10
N TYR A 196 15.00 25.04 7.37
CA TYR A 196 16.43 25.26 7.12
C TYR A 196 16.63 25.58 5.65
N SER A 197 17.33 26.69 5.38
CA SER A 197 17.66 27.15 4.03
C SER A 197 19.08 26.78 3.62
N LYS A 198 19.33 26.82 2.31
CA LYS A 198 20.64 26.59 1.71
C LYS A 198 21.51 27.84 1.81
N PRO A 199 22.75 27.76 2.34
CA PRO A 199 23.72 28.87 2.25
C PRO A 199 24.02 29.32 0.82
N THR A 200 24.08 28.36 -0.11
CA THR A 200 24.24 28.58 -1.56
C THR A 200 23.45 27.54 -2.33
N ASP A 201 23.25 27.73 -3.63
CA ASP A 201 22.49 26.82 -4.49
C ASP A 201 23.08 25.41 -4.57
N THR A 202 24.37 25.26 -4.25
CA THR A 202 25.10 23.97 -4.33
C THR A 202 25.45 23.39 -2.95
N THR A 203 24.72 23.76 -1.91
CA THR A 203 24.92 23.26 -0.55
C THR A 203 23.63 22.68 0.01
N LEU A 204 23.77 21.84 1.02
CA LEU A 204 22.63 21.37 1.80
C LEU A 204 21.97 22.53 2.58
N ALA A 205 20.70 22.37 2.94
CA ALA A 205 19.96 23.32 3.76
C ALA A 205 20.38 23.20 5.24
N THR A 206 21.43 23.94 5.61
CA THR A 206 22.05 23.85 6.94
C THR A 206 21.82 25.08 7.84
N ASN A 207 21.30 26.18 7.28
CA ASN A 207 21.00 27.39 8.04
C ASN A 207 19.57 27.34 8.54
N LEU A 208 19.36 27.42 9.86
CA LEU A 208 18.03 27.63 10.40
C LEU A 208 17.53 29.01 9.93
N ASP A 209 16.53 29.02 9.08
CA ASP A 209 15.96 30.22 8.48
C ASP A 209 14.90 30.82 9.39
N PHE A 210 13.87 30.02 9.72
CA PHE A 210 12.84 30.44 10.66
C PHE A 210 12.26 29.25 11.43
N VAL A 211 11.53 29.60 12.50
CA VAL A 211 10.77 28.65 13.32
C VAL A 211 9.30 29.03 13.25
N PHE A 212 8.49 28.10 12.78
CA PHE A 212 7.05 28.23 12.81
C PHE A 212 6.51 27.49 14.04
N ASN A 213 5.79 28.20 14.88
CA ASN A 213 5.17 27.65 16.08
C ASN A 213 3.71 28.11 16.14
N PRO A 214 2.81 27.40 15.43
CA PRO A 214 1.39 27.69 15.55
C PRO A 214 0.98 27.44 16.99
N ASP A 215 0.28 28.38 17.61
CA ASP A 215 -0.21 28.26 19.00
C ASP A 215 -1.38 27.25 19.07
N LEU A 216 -1.06 26.01 18.75
CA LEU A 216 -1.99 24.90 18.71
C LEU A 216 -1.59 23.84 19.74
N PRO A 217 -2.55 23.22 20.44
CA PRO A 217 -2.25 22.43 21.64
C PRO A 217 -1.62 21.05 21.37
N TYR A 218 -1.26 20.70 20.12
CA TYR A 218 -0.80 19.34 19.79
C TYR A 218 0.06 19.28 18.50
N GLN A 219 0.58 18.08 18.16
CA GLN A 219 1.44 17.78 17.01
C GLN A 219 0.75 18.08 15.66
N LEU A 220 1.51 18.58 14.69
CA LEU A 220 1.07 18.67 13.31
C LEU A 220 1.23 17.29 12.67
N ASP A 221 0.16 16.78 12.11
CA ASP A 221 0.17 15.53 11.38
C ASP A 221 0.16 15.82 9.86
N ASP A 222 1.09 15.22 9.13
CA ASP A 222 1.27 15.26 7.67
C ASP A 222 1.06 16.63 6.99
N PRO A 223 1.87 17.64 7.33
CA PRO A 223 1.74 18.97 6.72
C PRO A 223 2.05 18.90 5.22
N THR A 224 1.15 19.45 4.40
CA THR A 224 1.33 19.55 2.95
C THR A 224 1.59 20.99 2.55
N LEU A 225 2.66 21.21 1.78
CA LEU A 225 3.06 22.51 1.24
C LEU A 225 2.66 22.63 -0.25
N GLY A 226 2.26 23.81 -0.66
CA GLY A 226 1.86 24.09 -2.04
C GLY A 226 1.57 25.57 -2.26
N ASN A 227 0.99 25.89 -3.39
CA ASN A 227 0.32 27.15 -3.67
C ASN A 227 -1.13 26.79 -3.99
N PHE A 228 -2.02 26.97 -3.02
CA PHE A 228 -3.38 26.47 -3.12
C PHE A 228 -4.36 27.51 -3.69
N ASP A 229 -3.95 28.80 -3.74
CA ASP A 229 -4.81 29.89 -4.22
C ASP A 229 -4.29 30.63 -5.45
N GLY A 230 -3.11 30.22 -5.95
CA GLY A 230 -2.52 30.74 -7.18
C GLY A 230 -1.85 32.10 -7.07
N ASP A 231 -1.59 32.62 -5.86
CA ASP A 231 -1.12 33.99 -5.63
C ASP A 231 0.40 34.15 -5.64
N GLN A 232 1.19 33.09 -5.77
CA GLN A 232 2.65 33.03 -5.71
C GLN A 232 3.25 32.99 -4.28
N GLN A 233 2.45 32.89 -3.24
CA GLN A 233 2.94 32.58 -1.90
C GLN A 233 2.84 31.07 -1.65
N THR A 234 3.45 30.59 -0.60
CA THR A 234 3.40 29.17 -0.25
C THR A 234 2.42 28.96 0.87
N ASP A 235 1.48 28.06 0.63
CA ASP A 235 0.52 27.61 1.61
C ASP A 235 1.01 26.36 2.32
N LEU A 236 0.54 26.19 3.55
CA LEU A 236 0.74 25.03 4.39
C LEU A 236 -0.61 24.57 4.93
N VAL A 237 -1.06 23.38 4.53
CA VAL A 237 -2.24 22.75 5.12
C VAL A 237 -1.84 21.63 6.06
N PHE A 238 -2.52 21.55 7.18
CA PHE A 238 -2.43 20.43 8.12
C PHE A 238 -3.68 20.32 8.99
N ASP A 239 -3.84 19.19 9.66
CA ASP A 239 -4.97 18.98 10.55
C ASP A 239 -4.56 18.80 12.01
N LYS A 240 -5.53 19.03 12.87
CA LYS A 240 -5.42 18.86 14.29
C LYS A 240 -6.77 18.60 14.95
N ALA A 241 -6.97 17.40 15.47
CA ALA A 241 -8.13 17.07 16.31
C ALA A 241 -9.46 17.61 15.78
N SER A 242 -9.92 17.20 14.63
CA SER A 242 -11.16 17.66 13.96
C SER A 242 -11.10 19.07 13.36
N ASN A 243 -9.92 19.64 13.18
CA ASN A 243 -9.75 20.94 12.54
C ASN A 243 -8.70 20.85 11.43
N VAL A 244 -8.97 21.49 10.31
CA VAL A 244 -8.02 21.72 9.22
C VAL A 244 -7.62 23.20 9.25
N TYR A 245 -6.34 23.46 9.15
CA TYR A 245 -5.79 24.81 9.13
C TYR A 245 -5.01 25.02 7.84
N ILE A 246 -5.18 26.20 7.24
CA ILE A 246 -4.33 26.67 6.14
C ILE A 246 -3.59 27.90 6.63
N PHE A 247 -2.30 27.90 6.43
CA PHE A 247 -1.39 29.01 6.67
C PHE A 247 -0.74 29.43 5.37
N GLU A 248 -0.41 30.68 5.23
CA GLU A 248 0.30 31.23 4.08
C GLU A 248 1.62 31.85 4.52
N TYR A 249 2.68 31.64 3.74
CA TYR A 249 3.99 32.20 4.01
C TYR A 249 4.04 33.72 3.74
N ASN A 250 4.35 34.50 4.78
CA ASN A 250 4.44 35.95 4.72
C ASN A 250 5.90 36.40 4.68
N HIS A 251 6.35 36.92 3.55
CA HIS A 251 7.72 37.42 3.34
C HIS A 251 8.11 38.57 4.26
N ILE A 252 7.14 39.35 4.80
CA ILE A 252 7.43 40.52 5.65
C ILE A 252 7.90 40.06 7.03
N ILE A 253 7.28 39.03 7.57
CA ILE A 253 7.61 38.51 8.90
C ILE A 253 8.53 37.29 8.83
N ASN A 254 8.85 36.78 7.63
CA ASN A 254 9.58 35.55 7.40
C ASN A 254 8.99 34.36 8.18
N ASN A 255 7.69 34.17 8.05
CA ASN A 255 6.95 33.12 8.78
C ASN A 255 5.56 32.93 8.17
N PHE A 256 4.79 31.98 8.70
CA PHE A 256 3.43 31.69 8.26
C PHE A 256 2.39 32.48 9.05
N ASP A 257 1.37 33.00 8.34
CA ASP A 257 0.15 33.57 8.87
C ASP A 257 -1.03 32.61 8.69
N SER A 258 -1.94 32.54 9.67
CA SER A 258 -3.17 31.76 9.54
C SER A 258 -4.15 32.44 8.60
N VAL A 259 -4.57 31.76 7.54
CA VAL A 259 -5.49 32.30 6.53
C VAL A 259 -6.86 31.64 6.52
N TYR A 260 -6.92 30.36 6.91
CA TYR A 260 -8.19 29.62 6.94
C TYR A 260 -8.24 28.59 8.06
N HIS A 261 -9.44 28.33 8.56
CA HIS A 261 -9.72 27.31 9.56
C HIS A 261 -11.06 26.66 9.27
N PHE A 262 -11.08 25.35 9.12
CA PHE A 262 -12.26 24.53 8.97
C PHE A 262 -12.39 23.57 10.15
N GLN A 263 -13.54 23.55 10.79
CA GLN A 263 -13.87 22.58 11.82
C GLN A 263 -14.79 21.52 11.25
N VAL A 264 -14.36 20.26 11.28
CA VAL A 264 -15.21 19.13 10.90
C VAL A 264 -16.47 19.13 11.79
N PRO A 265 -17.68 19.04 11.18
CA PRO A 265 -18.95 19.20 11.91
C PRO A 265 -19.18 18.23 13.07
N ASP A 266 -18.55 17.06 13.04
CA ASP A 266 -18.63 16.06 14.11
C ASP A 266 -17.28 16.01 14.85
N PRO A 267 -17.24 16.11 16.21
CA PRO A 267 -15.99 16.18 16.97
C PRO A 267 -15.28 14.82 17.00
N ILE A 268 -14.69 14.46 15.86
CA ILE A 268 -13.96 13.21 15.65
C ILE A 268 -12.59 13.60 15.14
N ASP A 269 -11.58 12.86 15.59
CA ASP A 269 -10.24 13.00 15.04
C ASP A 269 -10.26 12.83 13.51
N LEU A 270 -9.59 13.73 12.81
CA LEU A 270 -9.29 13.54 11.40
C LEU A 270 -8.45 12.27 11.22
N GLY A 271 -8.48 11.67 10.05
CA GLY A 271 -7.62 10.53 9.72
C GLY A 271 -6.16 10.90 9.94
N ILE A 272 -5.32 9.92 10.20
CA ILE A 272 -3.88 10.17 10.32
C ILE A 272 -3.34 10.34 8.91
N GLY A 273 -3.23 11.60 8.50
CA GLY A 273 -2.45 12.01 7.36
C GLY A 273 -3.12 12.06 6.00
N GLY A 274 -2.56 12.94 5.23
CA GLY A 274 -2.70 13.04 3.80
C GLY A 274 -3.76 14.00 3.31
N TYR A 275 -3.29 14.82 2.40
CA TYR A 275 -4.12 15.69 1.58
C TYR A 275 -3.82 15.40 0.12
N SER A 276 -4.86 15.37 -0.72
CA SER A 276 -4.71 15.51 -2.16
C SER A 276 -5.11 16.90 -2.57
N VAL A 277 -4.25 17.56 -3.35
CA VAL A 277 -4.44 18.94 -3.79
C VAL A 277 -4.39 18.98 -5.31
N GLY A 278 -5.43 19.51 -5.94
CA GLY A 278 -5.56 19.59 -7.39
C GLY A 278 -6.87 20.26 -7.79
N ASP A 279 -7.14 20.41 -9.08
CA ASP A 279 -8.41 20.82 -9.65
C ASP A 279 -9.17 19.53 -10.04
N PHE A 280 -9.94 18.98 -9.10
CA PHE A 280 -10.57 17.66 -9.31
C PHE A 280 -11.91 17.71 -10.02
N ASP A 281 -12.54 18.88 -10.15
CA ASP A 281 -13.79 19.02 -10.91
C ASP A 281 -13.64 19.82 -12.21
N LEU A 282 -12.41 20.29 -12.49
CA LEU A 282 -12.00 20.99 -13.71
C LEU A 282 -12.67 22.36 -13.88
N ASP A 283 -12.93 23.05 -12.78
CA ASP A 283 -13.50 24.43 -12.79
C ASP A 283 -12.42 25.52 -12.81
N GLY A 284 -11.15 25.14 -12.66
CA GLY A 284 -9.97 26.02 -12.67
C GLY A 284 -9.57 26.54 -11.29
N LYS A 285 -10.21 26.06 -10.22
CA LYS A 285 -9.84 26.36 -8.83
C LYS A 285 -9.12 25.16 -8.19
N THR A 286 -8.48 25.40 -7.08
CA THR A 286 -7.77 24.32 -6.36
C THR A 286 -8.67 23.70 -5.30
N ASP A 287 -8.81 22.39 -5.35
CA ASP A 287 -9.43 21.56 -4.33
C ASP A 287 -8.40 21.01 -3.34
N ILE A 288 -8.77 20.93 -2.08
CA ILE A 288 -8.02 20.24 -1.02
C ILE A 288 -8.92 19.14 -0.47
N VAL A 289 -8.55 17.90 -0.75
CA VAL A 289 -9.30 16.70 -0.33
C VAL A 289 -8.66 16.09 0.90
N PHE A 290 -9.46 15.76 1.90
CA PHE A 290 -9.03 15.07 3.12
C PHE A 290 -10.14 14.18 3.67
N SER A 291 -9.81 13.34 4.64
CA SER A 291 -10.74 12.34 5.18
C SER A 291 -10.64 12.18 6.71
N THR A 292 -11.55 11.42 7.29
CA THR A 292 -11.64 11.21 8.73
C THR A 292 -11.57 9.74 9.12
N VAL A 293 -11.23 9.46 10.38
CA VAL A 293 -11.24 8.10 10.95
C VAL A 293 -12.59 7.39 10.86
N ARG A 294 -13.69 8.10 10.60
CA ARG A 294 -15.01 7.51 10.37
C ARG A 294 -15.38 7.36 8.90
N GLY A 295 -14.46 7.59 8.00
CA GLY A 295 -14.66 7.41 6.57
C GLY A 295 -15.48 8.51 5.89
N LYS A 296 -15.57 9.71 6.50
CA LYS A 296 -16.04 10.90 5.81
C LYS A 296 -14.93 11.48 4.95
N VAL A 297 -15.29 12.04 3.81
CA VAL A 297 -14.38 12.70 2.87
C VAL A 297 -14.91 14.11 2.63
N PHE A 298 -14.02 15.08 2.66
CA PHE A 298 -14.34 16.50 2.45
C PHE A 298 -13.52 17.07 1.32
N VAL A 299 -14.08 18.02 0.62
CA VAL A 299 -13.39 18.89 -0.34
C VAL A 299 -13.57 20.33 0.09
N ILE A 300 -12.45 21.01 0.29
CA ILE A 300 -12.37 22.47 0.45
C ILE A 300 -11.85 23.03 -0.85
N GLU A 301 -12.56 23.99 -1.43
CA GLU A 301 -12.19 24.67 -2.68
C GLU A 301 -11.67 26.08 -2.39
N ASN A 302 -10.67 26.50 -3.13
CA ASN A 302 -10.20 27.86 -3.16
C ASN A 302 -11.12 28.75 -4.00
N GLU A 303 -11.64 29.83 -3.42
CA GLU A 303 -12.51 30.80 -4.07
C GLU A 303 -11.77 32.11 -4.44
N GLY A 304 -10.48 32.19 -4.22
CA GLY A 304 -9.62 33.34 -4.45
C GLY A 304 -8.58 33.50 -3.36
N ASN A 305 -7.74 34.54 -3.47
CA ASN A 305 -6.63 34.75 -2.53
C ASN A 305 -7.10 34.65 -1.07
N ASN A 306 -6.60 33.63 -0.37
CA ASN A 306 -6.89 33.30 1.02
C ASN A 306 -8.38 33.07 1.35
N GLN A 307 -9.19 32.68 0.35
CA GLN A 307 -10.61 32.40 0.51
C GLN A 307 -10.91 30.95 0.17
N TYR A 308 -11.40 30.20 1.14
CA TYR A 308 -11.68 28.78 1.01
C TYR A 308 -13.08 28.45 1.51
N ASN A 309 -13.77 27.51 0.87
CA ASN A 309 -15.09 27.03 1.26
C ASN A 309 -15.13 25.50 1.29
N ASP A 310 -15.90 24.93 2.24
CA ASP A 310 -16.32 23.54 2.21
C ASP A 310 -17.39 23.37 1.13
N VAL A 311 -17.06 22.70 0.05
CA VAL A 311 -17.90 22.60 -1.16
C VAL A 311 -18.53 21.23 -1.32
N TRP A 312 -17.91 20.17 -0.80
CA TRP A 312 -18.45 18.83 -0.89
C TRP A 312 -18.10 17.96 0.33
N GLN A 313 -19.04 17.07 0.65
CA GLN A 313 -18.87 16.05 1.66
C GLN A 313 -19.43 14.71 1.16
N GLY A 314 -18.59 13.67 1.22
CA GLY A 314 -18.96 12.30 0.94
C GLY A 314 -18.53 11.32 2.02
N SER A 315 -18.54 10.05 1.69
CA SER A 315 -18.09 8.99 2.59
C SER A 315 -17.52 7.82 1.79
N VAL A 316 -16.68 7.00 2.44
CA VAL A 316 -16.33 5.65 1.98
C VAL A 316 -17.03 4.59 2.83
N GLU A 317 -17.14 3.34 2.35
CA GLU A 317 -17.76 2.22 3.09
C GLU A 317 -16.89 1.67 4.24
N SER A 318 -15.95 2.46 4.73
CA SER A 318 -14.86 2.02 5.59
C SER A 318 -14.59 3.03 6.68
N ASN A 319 -13.75 2.67 7.64
CA ASN A 319 -13.25 3.56 8.68
C ASN A 319 -11.75 3.81 8.47
N ASN A 320 -11.17 4.71 9.26
CA ASN A 320 -9.77 5.10 9.15
C ASN A 320 -9.43 5.44 7.69
N ALA A 321 -10.08 6.46 7.17
CA ALA A 321 -9.91 6.86 5.78
C ALA A 321 -8.75 7.87 5.63
N TYR A 322 -7.91 7.66 4.64
CA TYR A 322 -6.72 8.45 4.36
C TYR A 322 -6.69 8.83 2.88
N VAL A 323 -6.35 10.07 2.60
CA VAL A 323 -6.18 10.59 1.23
C VAL A 323 -4.72 10.91 1.02
N HIS A 324 -4.00 10.12 0.22
CA HIS A 324 -2.55 10.27 0.04
C HIS A 324 -2.13 10.51 -1.41
N THR A 325 -3.00 10.28 -2.37
CA THR A 325 -2.62 10.38 -3.77
C THR A 325 -3.79 10.70 -4.67
N TRP A 326 -3.46 11.16 -5.85
CA TRP A 326 -4.36 11.43 -6.94
C TRP A 326 -3.70 11.07 -8.27
N THR A 327 -4.50 10.92 -9.33
CA THR A 327 -4.07 10.62 -10.69
C THR A 327 -4.65 11.66 -11.64
N ASN A 328 -3.94 11.95 -12.74
CA ASN A 328 -4.37 12.98 -13.68
C ASN A 328 -5.61 12.59 -14.48
N ASP A 329 -5.72 11.34 -14.87
CA ASP A 329 -6.80 10.79 -15.72
C ASP A 329 -6.38 9.36 -16.10
N ILE A 330 -6.40 8.47 -15.10
CA ILE A 330 -5.83 7.13 -15.26
C ILE A 330 -6.61 6.28 -16.27
N ASP A 331 -7.91 6.50 -16.38
CA ASP A 331 -8.77 5.77 -17.32
C ASP A 331 -8.99 6.50 -18.66
N ARG A 332 -8.40 7.68 -18.83
CA ARG A 332 -8.42 8.50 -20.04
C ARG A 332 -9.82 9.01 -20.43
N ASN A 333 -10.65 9.31 -19.43
CA ASN A 333 -11.98 9.91 -19.63
C ASN A 333 -11.96 11.45 -19.55
N GLY A 334 -10.81 12.06 -19.29
CA GLY A 334 -10.58 13.50 -19.20
C GLY A 334 -10.78 14.07 -17.80
N LYS A 335 -10.86 13.24 -16.75
CA LYS A 335 -11.10 13.68 -15.37
C LYS A 335 -10.01 13.14 -14.43
N PRO A 336 -9.49 13.97 -13.53
CA PRO A 336 -8.58 13.50 -12.49
C PRO A 336 -9.34 12.71 -11.42
N GLU A 337 -8.63 11.77 -10.78
CA GLU A 337 -9.14 10.96 -9.69
C GLU A 337 -8.43 11.27 -8.38
N PHE A 338 -9.15 11.28 -7.26
CA PHE A 338 -8.54 11.19 -5.95
C PHE A 338 -8.85 9.85 -5.28
N TRP A 339 -7.89 9.37 -4.49
CA TRP A 339 -7.87 8.01 -3.96
C TRP A 339 -7.97 8.01 -2.45
N VAL A 340 -8.92 7.25 -1.91
CA VAL A 340 -9.16 7.15 -0.47
C VAL A 340 -8.91 5.71 -0.01
N LEU A 341 -7.84 5.53 0.78
CA LEU A 341 -7.49 4.26 1.40
C LEU A 341 -8.16 4.16 2.77
N ALA A 342 -8.72 3.00 3.13
CA ALA A 342 -9.42 2.83 4.40
C ALA A 342 -9.45 1.37 4.87
N ASP A 343 -9.63 1.16 6.18
CA ASP A 343 -9.83 -0.15 6.79
C ASP A 343 -11.24 -0.67 6.56
N ALA A 344 -11.35 -1.90 6.08
CA ALA A 344 -12.61 -2.54 5.71
C ALA A 344 -12.62 -4.03 6.05
N TYR A 345 -13.74 -4.68 5.74
CA TYR A 345 -13.88 -6.12 5.80
C TYR A 345 -14.51 -6.66 4.51
N TYR A 346 -13.86 -7.64 3.90
CA TYR A 346 -14.42 -8.40 2.78
C TYR A 346 -14.75 -9.81 3.25
N ASN A 347 -16.02 -10.19 3.22
CA ASN A 347 -16.52 -11.48 3.77
C ASN A 347 -16.01 -11.75 5.20
N GLY A 348 -15.94 -10.71 6.05
CA GLY A 348 -15.46 -10.77 7.42
C GLY A 348 -13.94 -10.87 7.58
N ILE A 349 -13.15 -10.83 6.48
CA ILE A 349 -11.70 -10.81 6.52
C ILE A 349 -11.23 -9.35 6.47
N GLY A 350 -10.32 -8.97 7.38
CA GLY A 350 -9.69 -7.66 7.40
C GLY A 350 -9.09 -7.31 6.04
N THR A 351 -9.39 -6.14 5.55
CA THR A 351 -9.16 -5.72 4.17
C THR A 351 -8.75 -4.25 4.15
N THR A 352 -7.77 -3.91 3.36
CA THR A 352 -7.55 -2.52 2.98
C THR A 352 -8.37 -2.23 1.75
N ARG A 353 -9.26 -1.23 1.84
CA ARG A 353 -10.11 -0.78 0.76
C ARG A 353 -9.62 0.54 0.21
N ILE A 354 -9.47 0.62 -1.08
CA ILE A 354 -9.15 1.85 -1.80
C ILE A 354 -10.36 2.21 -2.63
N THR A 355 -10.95 3.39 -2.41
CA THR A 355 -12.07 3.93 -3.18
C THR A 355 -11.56 5.06 -4.05
N ILE A 356 -11.93 5.06 -5.32
CA ILE A 356 -11.51 6.02 -6.34
C ILE A 356 -12.68 6.91 -6.66
N PHE A 357 -12.47 8.21 -6.62
CA PHE A 357 -13.48 9.23 -6.87
C PHE A 357 -13.12 10.08 -8.07
N GLU A 358 -14.13 10.44 -8.84
CA GLU A 358 -14.08 11.43 -9.93
C GLU A 358 -15.21 12.45 -9.80
N THR A 359 -15.04 13.58 -10.46
CA THR A 359 -16.13 14.55 -10.61
C THR A 359 -17.28 14.01 -11.45
N ASN A 360 -18.50 14.34 -11.06
CA ASN A 360 -19.70 14.22 -11.89
C ASN A 360 -20.40 15.58 -12.13
N GLY A 361 -19.68 16.68 -11.86
CA GLY A 361 -20.12 18.06 -12.04
C GLY A 361 -19.40 18.98 -11.06
N ASP A 362 -19.56 20.27 -11.25
CA ASP A 362 -19.02 21.34 -10.38
C ASP A 362 -19.33 21.05 -8.91
N ASN A 363 -18.28 20.98 -8.08
CA ASN A 363 -18.35 20.66 -6.65
C ASN A 363 -19.14 19.37 -6.32
N SER A 364 -19.01 18.36 -7.18
CA SER A 364 -19.75 17.11 -7.04
C SER A 364 -18.91 15.90 -7.46
N TYR A 365 -18.81 14.90 -6.57
CA TYR A 365 -17.93 13.74 -6.77
C TYR A 365 -18.68 12.42 -6.55
N GLN A 366 -18.27 11.40 -7.28
CA GLN A 366 -18.82 10.05 -7.19
C GLN A 366 -17.71 9.00 -7.15
N ALA A 367 -17.97 7.89 -6.49
CA ALA A 367 -17.07 6.74 -6.53
C ALA A 367 -17.18 6.05 -7.90
N VAL A 368 -16.04 5.88 -8.59
CA VAL A 368 -15.94 5.25 -9.91
C VAL A 368 -15.33 3.87 -9.85
N GLY A 369 -14.51 3.59 -8.84
CA GLY A 369 -13.87 2.31 -8.67
C GLY A 369 -13.52 1.97 -7.22
N ARG A 370 -13.25 0.69 -6.99
CA ARG A 370 -12.82 0.17 -5.70
C ARG A 370 -11.82 -0.95 -5.87
N ILE A 371 -10.78 -0.96 -5.01
CA ILE A 371 -9.82 -2.04 -4.90
C ILE A 371 -9.86 -2.58 -3.47
N ASP A 372 -10.13 -3.87 -3.30
CA ASP A 372 -10.09 -4.56 -2.01
C ASP A 372 -8.83 -5.42 -1.93
N LEU A 373 -7.86 -5.03 -1.09
CA LEU A 373 -6.68 -5.82 -0.74
C LEU A 373 -7.00 -6.72 0.45
N VAL A 374 -7.53 -7.92 0.18
CA VAL A 374 -8.07 -8.81 1.20
C VAL A 374 -6.95 -9.52 1.96
N GLY A 375 -7.01 -9.51 3.27
CA GLY A 375 -6.06 -10.20 4.16
C GLY A 375 -4.96 -9.32 4.72
N ILE A 376 -4.98 -8.02 4.42
CA ILE A 376 -4.19 -6.99 5.10
C ILE A 376 -5.14 -5.89 5.59
N MET A 377 -4.85 -5.37 6.75
CA MET A 377 -5.60 -4.27 7.35
C MET A 377 -4.67 -3.55 8.31
N SER A 378 -4.49 -2.26 8.10
CA SER A 378 -3.71 -1.42 8.99
C SER A 378 -4.66 -0.54 9.80
N PHE A 379 -4.45 -0.48 11.10
CA PHE A 379 -5.10 0.51 11.96
C PHE A 379 -4.41 1.86 11.91
N TYR A 380 -3.26 1.94 11.22
CA TYR A 380 -2.47 3.14 11.04
C TYR A 380 -2.20 3.35 9.56
N ALA A 381 -1.98 4.59 9.20
CA ALA A 381 -1.73 4.97 7.82
C ALA A 381 -0.63 4.14 7.18
N GLY A 382 -0.97 3.55 6.06
CA GLY A 382 0.00 3.23 5.04
C GLY A 382 0.18 4.45 4.15
N ASN A 383 1.04 4.39 3.16
CA ASN A 383 1.13 5.43 2.16
C ASN A 383 0.86 4.89 0.75
N MET A 384 0.35 5.77 -0.09
CA MET A 384 0.18 5.53 -1.53
C MET A 384 0.96 6.57 -2.33
N GLN A 385 1.41 6.16 -3.51
CA GLN A 385 2.04 7.04 -4.48
C GLN A 385 1.55 6.65 -5.88
N ALA A 386 1.07 7.62 -6.64
CA ALA A 386 0.80 7.48 -8.07
C ALA A 386 2.06 7.89 -8.85
N ILE A 387 2.51 7.05 -9.77
CA ILE A 387 3.74 7.27 -10.52
C ILE A 387 3.80 6.41 -11.78
N ASP A 388 4.08 7.02 -12.92
CA ASP A 388 4.31 6.32 -14.20
C ASP A 388 5.73 5.72 -14.18
N ILE A 389 5.85 4.44 -13.81
CA ILE A 389 7.14 3.78 -13.58
C ILE A 389 7.79 3.26 -14.87
N ASP A 390 7.04 3.10 -15.94
CA ASP A 390 7.53 2.57 -17.21
C ASP A 390 7.42 3.57 -18.37
N ASN A 391 6.90 4.76 -18.10
CA ASN A 391 6.72 5.89 -19.03
C ASN A 391 5.77 5.56 -20.19
N ASP A 392 4.68 4.83 -19.90
CA ASP A 392 3.62 4.57 -20.88
C ASP A 392 2.52 5.65 -20.88
N GLY A 393 2.60 6.58 -19.94
CA GLY A 393 1.67 7.69 -19.73
C GLY A 393 0.47 7.33 -18.85
N THR A 394 0.53 6.23 -18.14
CA THR A 394 -0.45 5.80 -17.13
C THR A 394 0.28 5.58 -15.81
N GLU A 395 -0.25 6.13 -14.71
CA GLU A 395 0.36 5.96 -13.41
C GLU A 395 0.09 4.58 -12.83
N GLU A 396 1.10 3.92 -12.28
CA GLU A 396 0.95 2.81 -11.35
C GLU A 396 0.74 3.34 -9.93
N ILE A 397 0.00 2.57 -9.13
CA ILE A 397 -0.29 2.91 -7.75
C ILE A 397 0.54 2.03 -6.82
N ALA A 398 1.56 2.64 -6.21
CA ALA A 398 2.36 2.01 -5.17
C ALA A 398 1.67 2.17 -3.80
N VAL A 399 1.48 1.07 -3.08
CA VAL A 399 0.85 1.02 -1.76
C VAL A 399 1.78 0.33 -0.77
N CYS A 400 2.14 1.00 0.32
CA CYS A 400 2.86 0.41 1.44
C CYS A 400 1.95 0.34 2.66
N ILE A 401 1.59 -0.87 3.09
CA ILE A 401 0.65 -1.06 4.19
C ILE A 401 0.85 -2.42 4.86
N ASP A 402 0.83 -2.44 6.19
CA ASP A 402 0.85 -3.63 7.04
C ASP A 402 1.87 -4.68 6.55
N ASP A 403 3.15 -4.33 6.53
CA ASP A 403 4.24 -5.20 6.10
C ASP A 403 4.17 -5.68 4.63
N ASN A 404 3.42 -4.99 3.79
CA ASN A 404 3.35 -5.25 2.36
C ASN A 404 3.69 -3.98 1.57
N PHE A 405 4.42 -4.15 0.49
CA PHE A 405 4.57 -3.15 -0.57
C PHE A 405 4.02 -3.73 -1.86
N ILE A 406 3.07 -3.06 -2.47
CA ILE A 406 2.33 -3.53 -3.64
C ILE A 406 2.33 -2.43 -4.69
N ILE A 407 2.60 -2.77 -5.94
CA ILE A 407 2.38 -1.90 -7.08
C ILE A 407 1.19 -2.47 -7.87
N LEU A 408 0.21 -1.62 -8.10
CA LEU A 408 -0.99 -1.92 -8.89
C LEU A 408 -0.85 -1.27 -10.26
N GLU A 409 -1.16 -2.01 -11.30
CA GLU A 409 -1.20 -1.58 -12.70
C GLU A 409 -2.65 -1.43 -13.12
N PHE A 410 -2.98 -0.32 -13.79
CA PHE A 410 -4.29 -0.12 -14.40
C PHE A 410 -4.42 -1.03 -15.63
N ASN A 411 -5.46 -1.84 -15.68
CA ASN A 411 -5.79 -2.69 -16.82
C ASN A 411 -7.23 -2.49 -17.30
N GLY A 412 -7.82 -1.37 -16.91
CA GLY A 412 -9.17 -0.98 -17.28
C GLY A 412 -9.26 -0.35 -18.67
N ARG A 413 -10.24 0.50 -18.82
CA ARG A 413 -10.49 1.30 -20.02
C ARG A 413 -11.33 2.51 -19.63
N GLU A 414 -11.56 3.44 -20.54
CA GLU A 414 -12.37 4.63 -20.34
C GLU A 414 -13.66 4.36 -19.54
N ASN A 415 -13.84 5.06 -18.43
CA ASN A 415 -14.91 4.91 -17.43
C ASN A 415 -14.98 3.52 -16.75
N HIS A 416 -13.90 2.75 -16.75
CA HIS A 416 -13.84 1.42 -16.13
C HIS A 416 -12.56 1.21 -15.38
N HIS A 417 -12.62 1.18 -14.05
CA HIS A 417 -11.50 1.09 -13.14
C HIS A 417 -11.22 -0.34 -12.70
N THR A 418 -10.39 -1.04 -13.45
CA THR A 418 -9.89 -2.38 -13.08
C THR A 418 -8.37 -2.38 -12.97
N TYR A 419 -7.84 -3.15 -12.02
CA TYR A 419 -6.42 -3.15 -11.66
C TYR A 419 -5.90 -4.56 -11.50
N GLU A 420 -4.59 -4.75 -11.75
CA GLU A 420 -3.91 -6.00 -11.42
C GLU A 420 -2.61 -5.73 -10.63
N VAL A 421 -2.09 -6.76 -9.99
CA VAL A 421 -0.84 -6.65 -9.25
C VAL A 421 0.33 -6.66 -10.24
N TYR A 422 1.06 -5.57 -10.31
CA TYR A 422 2.33 -5.48 -11.04
C TYR A 422 3.48 -6.06 -10.23
N TYR A 423 3.60 -5.68 -8.96
CA TYR A 423 4.66 -6.14 -8.06
C TYR A 423 4.14 -6.28 -6.63
N ILE A 424 4.69 -7.24 -5.89
CA ILE A 424 4.40 -7.40 -4.47
C ILE A 424 5.64 -7.83 -3.71
N LYS A 425 5.95 -7.13 -2.64
CA LYS A 425 6.98 -7.48 -1.66
C LYS A 425 6.34 -7.60 -0.28
N LYS A 426 6.33 -8.81 0.25
CA LYS A 426 5.91 -9.07 1.64
C LYS A 426 7.12 -9.10 2.56
N ASN A 427 6.92 -8.67 3.79
CA ASN A 427 7.88 -8.89 4.85
C ASN A 427 7.91 -10.39 5.23
N GLU A 428 9.08 -11.00 5.12
CA GLU A 428 9.31 -12.42 5.40
C GLU A 428 9.86 -12.68 6.81
N LEU A 429 10.33 -11.62 7.49
CA LEU A 429 10.91 -11.69 8.82
C LEU A 429 9.88 -11.32 9.88
N ASN A 430 9.21 -12.33 10.45
CA ASN A 430 8.25 -12.13 11.52
C ASN A 430 8.27 -13.32 12.49
N THR A 431 9.40 -13.50 13.20
CA THR A 431 9.56 -14.48 14.29
C THR A 431 9.58 -13.78 15.65
N GLU A 432 9.47 -14.53 16.76
CA GLU A 432 9.60 -13.95 18.11
C GLU A 432 11.01 -13.41 18.37
N GLU A 433 12.03 -14.00 17.74
CA GLU A 433 13.45 -13.64 17.90
C GLU A 433 13.92 -12.55 16.94
N GLU A 434 13.32 -12.47 15.74
CA GLU A 434 13.69 -11.50 14.72
C GLU A 434 12.48 -11.10 13.87
N TYR A 435 12.20 -9.79 13.77
CA TYR A 435 11.12 -9.28 12.98
C TYR A 435 11.42 -7.91 12.37
N GLN A 436 10.73 -7.60 11.29
CA GLN A 436 10.75 -6.29 10.63
C GLN A 436 9.32 -5.74 10.59
N VAL A 437 9.18 -4.42 10.53
CA VAL A 437 7.89 -3.74 10.30
C VAL A 437 8.13 -2.62 9.29
N TYR A 438 7.36 -2.62 8.23
CA TYR A 438 7.40 -1.54 7.25
C TYR A 438 6.75 -0.29 7.84
N MET A 439 7.44 0.84 7.70
CA MET A 439 6.97 2.14 8.17
C MET A 439 6.29 2.90 7.04
N GLY A 440 6.85 2.83 5.85
CA GLY A 440 6.38 3.43 4.63
C GLY A 440 7.34 3.15 3.48
N ALA A 441 6.95 3.46 2.27
CA ALA A 441 7.81 3.29 1.10
C ALA A 441 7.58 4.39 0.08
N ILE A 442 8.63 4.67 -0.70
CA ILE A 442 8.56 5.59 -1.84
C ILE A 442 9.28 4.96 -3.04
N MET A 443 8.78 5.25 -4.22
CA MET A 443 9.49 5.01 -5.47
C MET A 443 10.15 6.29 -5.95
N TYR A 444 11.43 6.21 -6.26
CA TYR A 444 12.20 7.38 -6.69
C TYR A 444 13.26 7.03 -7.74
N ASN A 445 13.49 7.93 -8.69
CA ASN A 445 14.51 7.77 -9.72
C ASN A 445 15.88 8.23 -9.21
N LEU A 446 16.57 7.38 -8.46
CA LEU A 446 17.83 7.68 -7.79
C LEU A 446 19.03 7.95 -8.72
N GLN A 447 18.94 7.63 -10.01
CA GLN A 447 20.08 7.69 -10.94
C GLN A 447 19.81 8.55 -12.17
N SER A 448 18.73 9.35 -12.18
CA SER A 448 18.28 10.12 -13.35
C SER A 448 18.14 9.26 -14.61
N THR A 449 17.83 7.99 -14.43
CA THR A 449 17.47 7.04 -15.48
C THR A 449 15.95 6.96 -15.57
N SER A 450 15.40 6.35 -16.59
CA SER A 450 13.94 6.10 -16.66
C SER A 450 13.46 4.99 -15.69
N LYS A 451 14.26 4.63 -14.68
CA LYS A 451 13.98 3.50 -13.78
C LYS A 451 13.84 3.96 -12.34
N TYR A 452 12.73 3.62 -11.74
CA TYR A 452 12.44 3.92 -10.35
C TYR A 452 12.91 2.81 -9.42
N ALA A 453 13.62 3.17 -8.36
CA ALA A 453 13.96 2.28 -7.26
C ALA A 453 12.84 2.30 -6.21
N ILE A 454 12.66 1.21 -5.48
CA ILE A 454 11.77 1.12 -4.34
C ILE A 454 12.59 1.31 -3.07
N LEU A 455 12.20 2.24 -2.21
CA LEU A 455 12.83 2.49 -0.90
C LEU A 455 11.80 2.18 0.18
N ILE A 456 12.00 1.10 0.93
CA ILE A 456 11.10 0.69 2.02
C ILE A 456 11.77 1.02 3.35
N SER A 457 11.23 2.00 4.04
CA SER A 457 11.60 2.38 5.40
C SER A 457 11.02 1.39 6.40
N MET A 458 11.83 0.91 7.34
CA MET A 458 11.41 -0.08 8.31
C MET A 458 12.22 -0.02 9.60
N TYR A 459 11.69 -0.59 10.65
CA TYR A 459 12.51 -1.00 11.78
C TYR A 459 12.72 -2.51 11.77
N HIS A 460 13.92 -2.92 12.15
CA HIS A 460 14.36 -4.30 12.23
C HIS A 460 14.79 -4.60 13.67
N THR A 461 14.08 -5.49 14.32
CA THR A 461 14.33 -5.90 15.71
C THR A 461 14.82 -7.33 15.74
N LYS A 462 15.93 -7.56 16.46
CA LYS A 462 16.52 -8.89 16.65
C LYS A 462 16.82 -9.12 18.12
N GLU A 463 16.45 -10.29 18.65
CA GLU A 463 16.87 -10.73 19.95
C GLU A 463 18.36 -11.08 19.94
N VAL A 464 19.16 -10.38 20.74
CA VAL A 464 20.62 -10.60 20.84
C VAL A 464 21.00 -11.43 22.07
N GLN A 465 20.14 -11.47 23.08
CA GLN A 465 20.17 -12.33 24.24
C GLN A 465 18.73 -12.56 24.74
N PRO A 466 18.43 -13.60 25.52
CA PRO A 466 17.09 -13.83 26.02
C PRO A 466 16.43 -12.57 26.62
N ASN A 467 15.35 -12.12 26.01
CA ASN A 467 14.60 -10.88 26.33
C ASN A 467 15.39 -9.55 26.14
N LEU A 468 16.54 -9.58 25.47
CA LEU A 468 17.28 -8.37 25.07
C LEU A 468 17.24 -8.21 23.55
N PHE A 469 16.54 -7.18 23.08
CA PHE A 469 16.34 -6.89 21.67
C PHE A 469 17.20 -5.72 21.22
N ASN A 470 17.78 -5.84 20.04
CA ASN A 470 18.40 -4.74 19.31
C ASN A 470 17.47 -4.33 18.17
N THR A 471 17.05 -3.06 18.18
CA THR A 471 16.21 -2.47 17.12
C THR A 471 17.02 -1.45 16.36
N ARG A 472 17.05 -1.56 15.05
CA ARG A 472 17.67 -0.61 14.14
C ARG A 472 16.66 -0.11 13.12
N TYR A 473 16.79 1.14 12.73
CA TYR A 473 15.97 1.80 11.72
C TYR A 473 16.76 1.84 10.44
N VAL A 474 16.16 1.34 9.37
CA VAL A 474 16.83 1.18 8.09
C VAL A 474 15.86 1.41 6.95
N THR A 475 16.38 1.80 5.80
CA THR A 475 15.68 1.77 4.53
C THR A 475 16.34 0.77 3.61
N LYS A 476 15.60 -0.22 3.15
CA LYS A 476 16.04 -1.16 2.12
C LYS A 476 15.66 -0.64 0.75
N ILE A 477 16.63 -0.67 -0.15
CA ILE A 477 16.51 -0.15 -1.50
C ILE A 477 16.55 -1.32 -2.48
N TYR A 478 15.56 -1.35 -3.37
CA TYR A 478 15.43 -2.35 -4.43
C TYR A 478 15.51 -1.65 -5.78
N LYS A 479 16.32 -2.18 -6.69
CA LYS A 479 16.40 -1.70 -8.08
C LYS A 479 15.59 -2.59 -9.00
N PRO A 480 15.05 -2.05 -10.10
CA PRO A 480 14.52 -2.88 -11.19
C PRO A 480 15.59 -3.83 -11.70
N ASP A 481 15.23 -5.08 -11.94
CA ASP A 481 16.16 -6.06 -12.46
C ASP A 481 16.66 -5.67 -13.86
N SER A 482 17.97 -5.68 -14.04
CA SER A 482 18.63 -5.26 -15.29
C SER A 482 18.34 -6.17 -16.49
N THR A 483 17.72 -7.32 -16.25
CA THR A 483 17.31 -8.27 -17.28
C THR A 483 16.05 -7.85 -18.04
N THR A 484 15.36 -6.77 -17.62
CA THR A 484 14.13 -6.28 -18.27
C THR A 484 14.36 -5.24 -19.39
N SER A 485 15.61 -4.91 -19.74
CA SER A 485 15.89 -3.94 -20.82
C SER A 485 16.68 -4.56 -21.98
N ILE A 486 16.04 -5.43 -22.75
CA ILE A 486 16.47 -5.74 -24.11
C ILE A 486 15.26 -5.53 -25.02
N ASN A 487 15.30 -4.42 -25.77
CA ASN A 487 14.50 -4.14 -26.97
C ASN A 487 13.02 -4.53 -26.94
N GLY A 488 12.15 -3.63 -26.51
CA GLY A 488 10.80 -3.51 -27.07
C GLY A 488 9.78 -4.64 -26.87
N ASP A 489 10.21 -5.79 -26.36
CA ASP A 489 9.30 -6.85 -25.93
C ASP A 489 9.49 -7.08 -24.43
N GLU A 490 8.57 -6.62 -23.61
CA GLU A 490 8.52 -6.97 -22.19
C GLU A 490 8.61 -8.48 -22.03
N ILE A 491 9.64 -8.95 -21.29
CA ILE A 491 9.65 -10.35 -20.83
C ILE A 491 8.61 -10.47 -19.71
N LYS A 492 7.35 -10.58 -20.07
CA LYS A 492 6.28 -10.86 -19.09
C LYS A 492 6.58 -12.21 -18.44
N PRO A 493 6.45 -12.38 -17.12
CA PRO A 493 6.64 -13.68 -16.50
C PRO A 493 5.64 -14.69 -17.10
N ILE A 494 6.04 -15.96 -17.15
CA ILE A 494 5.12 -17.00 -17.64
C ILE A 494 3.89 -17.00 -16.75
N ARG A 495 2.74 -16.64 -17.31
CA ARG A 495 1.44 -16.83 -16.64
C ARG A 495 0.82 -18.11 -17.19
N LEU A 496 0.80 -19.13 -16.35
CA LEU A 496 0.03 -20.35 -16.60
C LEU A 496 -1.16 -20.33 -15.65
N LYS A 497 -2.30 -19.84 -16.13
CA LYS A 497 -3.53 -19.78 -15.36
C LYS A 497 -4.40 -20.98 -15.67
N ILE A 498 -4.76 -21.77 -14.65
CA ILE A 498 -5.77 -22.81 -14.81
C ILE A 498 -7.14 -22.13 -14.68
N LEU A 499 -7.87 -22.10 -15.77
CA LEU A 499 -9.17 -21.46 -15.85
C LEU A 499 -10.28 -22.39 -15.34
N GLN A 500 -10.16 -23.69 -15.60
CA GLN A 500 -11.21 -24.65 -15.27
C GLN A 500 -10.69 -26.09 -15.25
N ASN A 501 -11.23 -26.91 -14.33
CA ASN A 501 -11.20 -28.38 -14.37
C ASN A 501 -12.65 -28.88 -14.20
N TYR A 502 -13.32 -29.18 -15.31
CA TYR A 502 -14.75 -29.50 -15.29
C TYR A 502 -15.10 -30.62 -16.26
N PRO A 503 -16.01 -31.54 -15.87
CA PRO A 503 -16.57 -31.69 -14.52
C PRO A 503 -15.54 -32.16 -13.48
N ASN A 504 -15.73 -31.79 -12.21
CA ASN A 504 -14.97 -32.29 -11.07
C ASN A 504 -15.88 -32.29 -9.82
N PRO A 505 -16.36 -33.46 -9.31
CA PRO A 505 -16.04 -34.81 -9.74
C PRO A 505 -16.42 -35.14 -11.19
N PHE A 506 -15.74 -36.13 -11.82
CA PHE A 506 -15.92 -36.48 -13.21
C PHE A 506 -16.14 -37.98 -13.42
N ASN A 507 -16.82 -38.36 -14.53
CA ASN A 507 -17.06 -39.74 -14.98
C ASN A 507 -17.36 -39.80 -16.51
N PRO A 508 -16.61 -40.46 -17.34
CA PRO A 508 -15.22 -40.89 -17.15
C PRO A 508 -14.22 -39.80 -17.59
N SER A 509 -14.67 -38.61 -18.02
CA SER A 509 -13.80 -37.60 -18.61
C SER A 509 -13.92 -36.25 -17.89
N THR A 510 -12.81 -35.52 -17.87
CA THR A 510 -12.74 -34.12 -17.42
C THR A 510 -11.90 -33.28 -18.36
N THR A 511 -12.21 -32.00 -18.45
CA THR A 511 -11.53 -31.05 -19.31
C THR A 511 -10.76 -30.05 -18.46
N VAL A 512 -9.46 -29.93 -18.71
CA VAL A 512 -8.61 -28.89 -18.11
C VAL A 512 -8.46 -27.76 -19.11
N LYS A 513 -8.89 -26.57 -18.73
CA LYS A 513 -8.73 -25.34 -19.49
C LYS A 513 -7.67 -24.47 -18.83
N PHE A 514 -6.68 -24.01 -19.58
CA PHE A 514 -5.60 -23.18 -19.10
C PHE A 514 -5.24 -22.10 -20.11
N GLU A 515 -4.66 -21.03 -19.60
CA GLU A 515 -4.16 -19.88 -20.36
C GLU A 515 -2.65 -19.79 -20.22
N LEU A 516 -1.98 -19.50 -21.32
CA LEU A 516 -0.54 -19.32 -21.43
C LEU A 516 -0.28 -17.95 -22.07
N ASN A 517 0.50 -17.10 -21.42
CA ASN A 517 0.78 -15.75 -21.91
C ASN A 517 2.08 -15.63 -22.74
N GLN A 518 2.93 -16.68 -22.74
CA GLN A 518 4.19 -16.70 -23.50
C GLN A 518 4.46 -18.06 -24.11
N MET A 519 5.23 -18.08 -25.21
CA MET A 519 5.72 -19.31 -25.80
C MET A 519 6.52 -20.11 -24.77
N SER A 520 6.11 -21.35 -24.51
CA SER A 520 6.71 -22.19 -23.47
C SER A 520 6.56 -23.66 -23.80
N ILE A 521 7.49 -24.48 -23.33
CA ILE A 521 7.32 -25.94 -23.33
C ILE A 521 6.37 -26.29 -22.20
N VAL A 522 5.15 -26.71 -22.54
CA VAL A 522 4.10 -27.07 -21.58
C VAL A 522 4.02 -28.58 -21.43
N SER A 523 4.06 -29.03 -20.17
CA SER A 523 3.87 -30.44 -19.79
C SER A 523 2.68 -30.55 -18.84
N ILE A 524 1.75 -31.47 -19.17
CA ILE A 524 0.59 -31.79 -18.32
C ILE A 524 0.64 -33.27 -18.00
N LYS A 525 0.84 -33.60 -16.72
CA LYS A 525 0.98 -34.95 -16.21
C LYS A 525 -0.06 -35.26 -15.14
N VAL A 526 -0.53 -36.48 -15.10
CA VAL A 526 -1.46 -36.97 -14.08
C VAL A 526 -0.74 -37.91 -13.13
N PHE A 527 -0.97 -37.74 -11.84
CA PHE A 527 -0.41 -38.57 -10.78
C PHE A 527 -1.53 -39.17 -9.92
N ASN A 528 -1.30 -40.32 -9.35
CA ASN A 528 -2.15 -40.85 -8.29
C ASN A 528 -1.75 -40.23 -6.93
N ILE A 529 -2.51 -40.56 -5.86
CA ILE A 529 -2.26 -40.04 -4.49
C ILE A 529 -0.90 -40.45 -3.88
N LEU A 530 -0.26 -41.47 -4.46
CA LEU A 530 1.07 -41.92 -4.04
C LEU A 530 2.21 -41.21 -4.80
N GLY A 531 1.87 -40.23 -5.66
CA GLY A 531 2.84 -39.48 -6.45
C GLY A 531 3.37 -40.24 -7.67
N LYS A 532 2.80 -41.41 -8.00
CA LYS A 532 3.19 -42.16 -9.21
C LYS A 532 2.50 -41.54 -10.43
N GLU A 533 3.28 -41.24 -11.47
CA GLU A 533 2.77 -40.78 -12.75
C GLU A 533 1.87 -41.84 -13.38
N VAL A 534 0.69 -41.44 -13.79
CA VAL A 534 -0.34 -42.29 -14.42
C VAL A 534 -0.34 -42.12 -15.91
N THR A 535 -0.27 -40.88 -16.39
CA THR A 535 -0.21 -40.56 -17.81
C THR A 535 0.31 -39.15 -18.04
N THR A 536 0.86 -38.90 -19.22
CA THR A 536 1.18 -37.54 -19.71
C THR A 536 0.14 -37.14 -20.76
N LEU A 537 -0.59 -36.07 -20.52
CA LEU A 537 -1.63 -35.55 -21.41
C LEU A 537 -1.09 -34.65 -22.50
N LEU A 538 -0.03 -33.90 -22.19
CA LEU A 538 0.61 -32.96 -23.08
C LEU A 538 2.10 -32.84 -22.74
N ASN A 539 2.94 -32.71 -23.76
CA ASN A 539 4.34 -32.31 -23.61
C ASN A 539 4.83 -31.73 -24.94
N LYS A 540 4.64 -30.43 -25.13
CA LYS A 540 5.07 -29.73 -26.34
C LYS A 540 5.19 -28.22 -26.12
N GLU A 541 5.86 -27.55 -27.05
CA GLU A 541 5.90 -26.10 -27.13
C GLU A 541 4.54 -25.55 -27.58
N LEU A 542 4.05 -24.52 -26.87
CA LEU A 542 2.81 -23.81 -27.17
C LEU A 542 3.07 -22.31 -27.24
N SER A 543 2.41 -21.66 -28.18
CA SER A 543 2.33 -20.18 -28.26
C SER A 543 1.41 -19.63 -27.19
N PRO A 544 1.44 -18.30 -26.91
CA PRO A 544 0.44 -17.65 -26.05
C PRO A 544 -0.98 -17.97 -26.51
N GLY A 545 -1.89 -18.23 -25.56
CA GLY A 545 -3.29 -18.54 -25.87
C GLY A 545 -4.00 -19.35 -24.80
N ILE A 546 -5.29 -19.58 -25.03
CA ILE A 546 -6.14 -20.42 -24.18
C ILE A 546 -6.25 -21.81 -24.79
N TYR A 547 -5.97 -22.82 -23.97
CA TYR A 547 -5.92 -24.19 -24.36
C TYR A 547 -6.87 -25.05 -23.55
N THR A 548 -7.35 -26.12 -24.18
CA THR A 548 -8.24 -27.08 -23.55
C THR A 548 -7.71 -28.49 -23.82
N ILE A 549 -7.58 -29.30 -22.77
CA ILE A 549 -7.19 -30.71 -22.90
C ILE A 549 -8.18 -31.59 -22.15
N ASN A 550 -8.59 -32.66 -22.80
CA ASN A 550 -9.51 -33.64 -22.24
C ASN A 550 -8.74 -34.87 -21.71
N TRP A 551 -9.16 -35.38 -20.55
CA TRP A 551 -8.65 -36.61 -19.95
C TRP A 551 -9.79 -37.57 -19.66
N GLU A 552 -9.72 -38.79 -20.29
CA GLU A 552 -10.74 -39.84 -20.23
C GLU A 552 -10.52 -40.85 -19.08
N ALA A 553 -9.82 -40.48 -18.02
CA ALA A 553 -9.47 -41.38 -16.91
C ALA A 553 -8.75 -42.66 -17.32
N LYS A 554 -7.86 -42.57 -18.30
CA LYS A 554 -7.02 -43.67 -18.78
C LYS A 554 -5.57 -43.46 -18.37
N ASP A 555 -4.85 -44.58 -18.13
CA ASP A 555 -3.40 -44.56 -17.95
C ASP A 555 -2.66 -44.49 -19.29
N SER A 556 -1.32 -44.49 -19.27
CA SER A 556 -0.46 -44.44 -20.45
C SER A 556 -0.62 -45.69 -21.38
N ASN A 557 -1.20 -46.78 -20.90
CA ASN A 557 -1.49 -47.98 -21.64
C ASN A 557 -2.94 -48.01 -22.16
N GLY A 558 -3.72 -46.96 -21.94
CA GLY A 558 -5.12 -46.86 -22.32
C GLY A 558 -6.09 -47.61 -21.39
N GLN A 559 -5.63 -48.11 -20.25
CA GLN A 559 -6.48 -48.81 -19.28
C GLN A 559 -7.26 -47.81 -18.42
N LEU A 560 -8.54 -48.12 -18.17
CA LEU A 560 -9.40 -47.30 -17.33
C LEU A 560 -8.95 -47.36 -15.88
N LEU A 561 -8.81 -46.17 -15.28
CA LEU A 561 -8.40 -46.00 -13.90
C LEU A 561 -9.55 -46.21 -12.92
N PRO A 562 -9.29 -46.65 -11.66
CA PRO A 562 -10.29 -46.78 -10.62
C PRO A 562 -10.77 -45.43 -10.11
N SER A 563 -11.97 -45.40 -9.49
CA SER A 563 -12.44 -44.24 -8.76
C SER A 563 -11.42 -43.80 -7.70
N GLY A 564 -11.19 -42.51 -7.56
CA GLY A 564 -10.21 -41.98 -6.64
C GLY A 564 -9.78 -40.56 -6.96
N VAL A 565 -8.87 -40.06 -6.13
CA VAL A 565 -8.26 -38.73 -6.29
C VAL A 565 -7.03 -38.83 -7.16
N TYR A 566 -6.94 -37.95 -8.14
CA TYR A 566 -5.80 -37.77 -9.04
C TYR A 566 -5.31 -36.32 -8.97
N LEU A 567 -4.02 -36.13 -9.17
CA LEU A 567 -3.37 -34.81 -9.20
C LEU A 567 -2.93 -34.54 -10.63
N ILE A 568 -3.46 -33.49 -11.23
CA ILE A 568 -3.06 -33.02 -12.56
C ILE A 568 -2.07 -31.90 -12.38
N LYS A 569 -0.80 -32.13 -12.76
CA LYS A 569 0.30 -31.19 -12.68
C LYS A 569 0.56 -30.59 -14.06
N LEU A 570 0.41 -29.26 -14.13
CA LEU A 570 0.78 -28.48 -15.29
C LEU A 570 2.13 -27.80 -15.00
N SER A 571 3.03 -27.84 -15.98
CA SER A 571 4.30 -27.13 -15.93
C SER A 571 4.51 -26.40 -17.24
N ALA A 572 4.97 -25.16 -17.20
CA ALA A 572 5.40 -24.39 -18.36
C ALA A 572 6.84 -23.93 -18.13
N ASN A 573 7.70 -24.12 -19.12
CA ASN A 573 9.12 -23.78 -19.05
C ASN A 573 9.55 -23.02 -20.31
N ASN A 574 10.25 -21.92 -20.15
CA ASN A 574 10.93 -21.18 -21.22
C ASN A 574 12.21 -20.50 -20.68
N GLU A 575 12.81 -19.63 -21.46
CA GLU A 575 14.04 -18.91 -21.06
C GLU A 575 13.83 -17.99 -19.85
N THR A 576 12.59 -17.61 -19.53
CA THR A 576 12.24 -16.71 -18.41
C THR A 576 12.00 -17.44 -17.10
N GLY A 577 11.88 -18.77 -17.11
CA GLY A 577 11.70 -19.57 -15.90
C GLY A 577 10.88 -20.86 -16.08
N ASN A 578 10.59 -21.48 -14.94
CA ASN A 578 9.77 -22.69 -14.86
C ASN A 578 8.60 -22.45 -13.92
N TYR A 579 7.40 -22.63 -14.43
CA TYR A 579 6.16 -22.45 -13.70
C TYR A 579 5.43 -23.77 -13.54
N THR A 580 4.87 -24.05 -12.37
CA THR A 580 4.14 -25.30 -12.10
C THR A 580 2.88 -25.04 -11.28
N ARG A 581 1.78 -25.67 -11.70
CA ARG A 581 0.51 -25.70 -10.95
C ARG A 581 0.00 -27.14 -10.85
N THR A 582 -0.62 -27.47 -9.71
CA THR A 582 -1.23 -28.79 -9.49
C THR A 582 -2.67 -28.61 -9.04
N ILE A 583 -3.58 -29.33 -9.67
CA ILE A 583 -5.00 -29.36 -9.31
C ILE A 583 -5.42 -30.77 -8.92
N LYS A 584 -6.42 -30.84 -8.02
CA LYS A 584 -7.04 -32.10 -7.58
C LYS A 584 -8.25 -32.39 -8.43
N SER A 585 -8.33 -33.64 -8.94
CA SER A 585 -9.43 -34.17 -9.74
C SER A 585 -9.99 -35.42 -9.09
N LEU A 586 -11.30 -35.51 -8.93
CA LEU A 586 -11.99 -36.65 -8.30
C LEU A 586 -12.74 -37.46 -9.37
N LEU A 587 -12.24 -38.67 -9.66
CA LEU A 587 -12.92 -39.62 -10.53
C LEU A 587 -13.94 -40.44 -9.74
N LEU A 588 -15.19 -40.44 -10.19
CA LEU A 588 -16.29 -41.26 -9.67
C LEU A 588 -16.80 -42.14 -10.79
N LYS A 589 -16.84 -43.45 -10.59
CA LYS A 589 -17.46 -44.42 -11.51
C LYS A 589 -18.80 -44.88 -10.99
#